data_bf952f5a2c4fad56086a4d54b07db6cd
#
_entry.id   bf952f5a2c4fad56086a4d54b07db6cd
#
_cell.length_a   1.000
_cell.length_b   1.000
_cell.length_c   1.000
_cell.angle_alpha   90.00
_cell.angle_beta   90.00
_cell.angle_gamma   90.00
#
_symmetry.space_group_name_H-M   'P 1'
#
loop_
_entity.id
_entity.type
_entity.pdbx_description
1 polymer ?
#
loop_
_entity_poly.entity_id
_entity_poly.type
_entity_poly.pdbx_seq_one_letter_code
_entity_poly.pdbx_strand_id
1 'polypeptide(L)'
;MLTTSTPHTRQYPEALSTFMAPSTGLKRMGTARPLAVFEKALDTARDNPRTSASIAAAVAGVGLMLVVLSKKKTKRDGKDYQSMSGVTHVLNNAESVLQRDDVKDAIDGYEELFAGARKEHGAITTDESIKRRQTEYQKMVNSFYNLVTDFYEWGWGQSFHFAPRRKDETFRESIRRAEYVLASRIEVRPGSKVLDVGCGVGGPMRNIAVFGDCEVQGITLNQYQVNLGNKYNTDAGLEDRCVSNQGDFQHLPFSDAEFDAAYQIEATCHSPDKVQVFREVCRVLKSGGMFGGYEWVVTEKYDPSNTEHVRLKEGIEVGNGLPTLATPSIIKANLEEAGFEVVYAYDANETTHDPMEVPWYQTLCGSFSLSGFRMTHFGRVCTHGLVCTLEMLRIAPKGSGQVSTLLNKTAIDIVEAGKLEIFTPSYFFAARKK
;
A
#
# COMPACT_ATOMS: atom_id res chain seq x y z
N MET A 1 -17.16 -53.36 5.36
CA MET A 1 -16.25 -52.93 6.44
C MET A 1 -15.62 -51.64 6.01
N LEU A 2 -16.12 -50.55 6.56
CA LEU A 2 -15.67 -49.18 6.30
C LEU A 2 -14.57 -48.85 7.35
N THR A 3 -13.36 -48.51 6.90
CA THR A 3 -12.33 -47.95 7.74
C THR A 3 -12.16 -46.46 7.43
N THR A 4 -12.57 -45.64 8.38
CA THR A 4 -12.41 -44.19 8.41
C THR A 4 -10.96 -43.87 8.82
N SER A 5 -10.24 -43.12 7.98
CA SER A 5 -8.94 -42.55 8.32
C SER A 5 -9.11 -41.09 8.77
N THR A 6 -8.72 -40.82 10.00
CA THR A 6 -8.62 -39.50 10.62
C THR A 6 -7.41 -38.72 10.10
N PRO A 7 -7.46 -37.39 9.95
CA PRO A 7 -6.31 -36.60 9.55
C PRO A 7 -5.33 -36.35 10.70
N HIS A 8 -4.05 -36.54 10.42
CA HIS A 8 -2.95 -36.27 11.33
C HIS A 8 -2.75 -34.77 11.54
N THR A 9 -3.02 -34.28 12.73
CA THR A 9 -2.53 -33.00 13.24
C THR A 9 -1.05 -33.09 13.54
N ARG A 10 -0.21 -32.33 12.82
CA ARG A 10 1.20 -32.15 13.19
C ARG A 10 1.29 -31.13 14.32
N GLN A 11 1.75 -31.57 15.46
CA GLN A 11 2.17 -30.76 16.61
C GLN A 11 3.46 -29.99 16.25
N TYR A 12 3.48 -28.67 16.53
CA TYR A 12 4.70 -27.88 16.59
C TYR A 12 5.33 -27.96 17.97
N PRO A 13 6.66 -27.89 18.12
CA PRO A 13 7.31 -27.95 19.43
C PRO A 13 7.06 -26.65 20.21
N GLU A 14 6.66 -26.80 21.45
CA GLU A 14 6.61 -25.77 22.48
C GLU A 14 8.05 -25.33 22.85
N ALA A 15 8.41 -24.10 22.54
CA ALA A 15 9.48 -23.41 23.24
C ALA A 15 9.25 -21.90 23.07
N LEU A 16 8.60 -21.28 24.07
CA LEU A 16 8.74 -19.87 24.46
C LEU A 16 7.56 -19.47 25.37
N SER A 17 7.56 -20.02 26.57
CA SER A 17 6.76 -19.47 27.67
C SER A 17 7.72 -19.07 28.78
N THR A 18 8.05 -17.80 28.87
CA THR A 18 8.44 -17.14 30.14
C THR A 18 8.68 -15.67 29.84
N PHE A 19 7.77 -14.84 30.27
CA PHE A 19 7.87 -13.48 30.76
C PHE A 19 6.56 -12.73 30.56
N MET A 20 5.70 -12.80 31.55
CA MET A 20 4.61 -11.84 31.73
C MET A 20 4.48 -11.50 33.23
N ALA A 21 4.49 -10.19 33.51
CA ALA A 21 3.88 -9.63 34.70
C ALA A 21 2.88 -8.55 34.27
N PRO A 22 1.70 -8.45 34.90
CA PRO A 22 0.61 -7.60 34.43
C PRO A 22 0.67 -6.20 35.05
N SER A 23 0.39 -5.17 34.27
CA SER A 23 0.07 -3.82 34.76
C SER A 23 -1.40 -3.51 34.56
N THR A 24 -2.03 -3.18 35.66
CA THR A 24 -3.44 -2.88 35.88
C THR A 24 -3.85 -1.50 35.37
N GLY A 25 -5.01 -1.43 34.74
CA GLY A 25 -6.05 -0.42 34.96
C GLY A 25 -5.89 0.97 34.35
N LEU A 26 -6.52 1.22 33.17
CA LEU A 26 -6.98 2.58 32.81
C LEU A 26 -8.42 2.52 32.29
N LYS A 27 -9.28 3.31 32.97
CA LYS A 27 -10.71 3.46 32.70
C LYS A 27 -10.94 4.14 31.33
N ARG A 28 -11.89 3.63 30.55
CA ARG A 28 -12.43 4.24 29.34
C ARG A 28 -13.09 5.59 29.65
N MET A 29 -12.56 6.67 29.06
CA MET A 29 -13.25 7.95 28.97
C MET A 29 -13.84 8.12 27.57
N GLY A 30 -15.12 8.49 27.50
CA GLY A 30 -15.91 8.59 26.27
C GLY A 30 -15.39 9.67 25.30
N THR A 31 -15.28 9.29 24.02
CA THR A 31 -14.59 10.02 22.95
C THR A 31 -15.48 10.96 22.11
N ALA A 32 -16.72 11.23 22.50
CA ALA A 32 -17.68 11.96 21.65
C ALA A 32 -17.66 13.51 21.78
N ARG A 33 -16.99 14.09 22.77
CA ARG A 33 -17.00 15.55 22.99
C ARG A 33 -15.92 16.40 22.31
N PRO A 34 -14.71 15.92 22.00
CA PRO A 34 -13.69 16.73 21.34
C PRO A 34 -13.95 17.03 19.87
N LEU A 35 -14.60 16.12 19.14
CA LEU A 35 -14.86 16.28 17.70
C LEU A 35 -15.82 17.41 17.37
N ALA A 36 -16.95 17.49 18.09
CA ALA A 36 -17.96 18.54 17.86
C ALA A 36 -17.46 19.95 18.15
N VAL A 37 -16.52 20.09 19.11
CA VAL A 37 -15.88 21.38 19.42
C VAL A 37 -14.92 21.80 18.31
N PHE A 38 -14.26 20.82 17.67
CA PHE A 38 -13.28 21.07 16.61
C PHE A 38 -13.95 21.37 15.27
N GLU A 39 -15.02 20.65 14.91
CA GLU A 39 -15.84 20.97 13.73
C GLU A 39 -16.40 22.39 13.82
N LYS A 40 -16.91 22.77 14.98
CA LYS A 40 -17.40 24.14 15.22
C LYS A 40 -16.27 25.19 15.15
N ALA A 41 -15.05 24.84 15.56
CA ALA A 41 -13.88 25.71 15.43
C ALA A 41 -13.42 25.86 13.98
N LEU A 42 -13.49 24.80 13.16
CA LEU A 42 -13.20 24.82 11.73
C LEU A 42 -14.22 25.67 10.95
N ASP A 43 -15.51 25.54 11.25
CA ASP A 43 -16.56 26.37 10.64
C ASP A 43 -16.38 27.85 11.01
N THR A 44 -16.03 28.14 12.28
CA THR A 44 -15.73 29.52 12.73
C THR A 44 -14.45 30.09 12.08
N ALA A 45 -13.45 29.24 11.79
CA ALA A 45 -12.22 29.63 11.12
C ALA A 45 -12.44 29.95 9.64
N ARG A 46 -13.42 29.30 8.99
CA ARG A 46 -13.77 29.52 7.58
C ARG A 46 -14.28 30.93 7.31
N ASP A 47 -14.89 31.55 8.32
CA ASP A 47 -15.55 32.85 8.20
C ASP A 47 -14.70 34.03 8.72
N ASN A 48 -13.52 33.77 9.33
CA ASN A 48 -12.67 34.81 9.92
C ASN A 48 -11.18 34.63 9.59
N PRO A 49 -10.59 35.43 8.69
CA PRO A 49 -9.20 35.25 8.22
C PRO A 49 -8.13 35.39 9.32
N ARG A 50 -8.39 36.14 10.39
CA ARG A 50 -7.45 36.27 11.53
C ARG A 50 -7.41 35.01 12.40
N THR A 51 -8.56 34.36 12.58
CA THR A 51 -8.67 33.11 13.32
C THR A 51 -8.06 31.95 12.52
N SER A 52 -8.23 31.95 11.18
CA SER A 52 -7.61 31.01 10.25
C SER A 52 -6.08 31.05 10.32
N ALA A 53 -5.48 32.24 10.38
CA ALA A 53 -4.02 32.38 10.48
C ALA A 53 -3.47 31.85 11.81
N SER A 54 -4.19 32.07 12.93
CA SER A 54 -3.79 31.57 14.24
C SER A 54 -3.91 30.06 14.36
N ILE A 55 -4.95 29.44 13.77
CA ILE A 55 -5.12 27.99 13.73
C ILE A 55 -4.07 27.36 12.79
N ALA A 56 -3.80 27.97 11.63
CA ALA A 56 -2.76 27.52 10.72
C ALA A 56 -1.36 27.57 11.37
N ALA A 57 -1.05 28.63 12.14
CA ALA A 57 0.20 28.75 12.88
C ALA A 57 0.33 27.70 14.00
N ALA A 58 -0.76 27.41 14.72
CA ALA A 58 -0.77 26.34 15.74
C ALA A 58 -0.60 24.95 15.14
N VAL A 59 -1.27 24.68 14.01
CA VAL A 59 -1.16 23.42 13.26
C VAL A 59 0.25 23.27 12.68
N ALA A 60 0.83 24.35 12.12
CA ALA A 60 2.20 24.34 11.63
C ALA A 60 3.22 24.10 12.75
N GLY A 61 3.02 24.71 13.93
CA GLY A 61 3.87 24.50 15.10
C GLY A 61 3.82 23.04 15.61
N VAL A 62 2.64 22.44 15.67
CA VAL A 62 2.47 21.02 16.03
C VAL A 62 3.07 20.11 14.97
N GLY A 63 2.88 20.42 13.68
CA GLY A 63 3.49 19.66 12.57
C GLY A 63 5.01 19.70 12.62
N LEU A 64 5.61 20.88 12.83
CA LEU A 64 7.07 21.05 12.95
C LEU A 64 7.61 20.30 14.19
N MET A 65 6.90 20.34 15.31
CA MET A 65 7.25 19.61 16.53
C MET A 65 7.23 18.09 16.31
N LEU A 66 6.22 17.57 15.57
CA LEU A 66 6.13 16.16 15.21
C LEU A 66 7.26 15.72 14.25
N VAL A 67 7.65 16.57 13.29
CA VAL A 67 8.80 16.35 12.40
C VAL A 67 10.11 16.33 13.17
N VAL A 68 10.30 17.25 14.13
CA VAL A 68 11.51 17.30 14.98
C VAL A 68 11.58 16.10 15.91
N LEU A 69 10.45 15.66 16.48
CA LEU A 69 10.38 14.50 17.37
C LEU A 69 10.59 13.17 16.61
N SER A 70 10.20 13.11 15.33
CA SER A 70 10.44 11.92 14.49
C SER A 70 11.91 11.67 14.17
N LYS A 71 12.79 12.69 14.29
CA LYS A 71 14.24 12.58 14.09
C LYS A 71 15.01 11.92 15.24
N LYS A 72 14.37 11.59 16.38
CA LYS A 72 15.05 10.82 17.43
C LYS A 72 15.24 9.37 16.99
N LYS A 73 16.43 9.04 16.51
CA LYS A 73 16.90 7.66 16.28
C LYS A 73 16.73 6.86 17.56
N THR A 74 15.77 5.97 17.60
CA THR A 74 15.81 4.86 18.56
C THR A 74 16.93 3.92 18.13
N LYS A 75 18.04 3.91 18.88
CA LYS A 75 19.02 2.84 18.81
C LYS A 75 18.32 1.55 19.26
N ARG A 76 17.93 0.72 18.31
CA ARG A 76 17.67 -0.70 18.52
C ARG A 76 18.66 -1.46 17.62
N ASP A 77 19.29 -2.46 18.22
CA ASP A 77 20.26 -3.33 17.57
C ASP A 77 19.57 -4.19 16.49
N GLY A 78 19.51 -3.68 15.30
CA GLY A 78 19.04 -4.32 14.09
C GLY A 78 19.20 -3.32 12.95
N LYS A 79 19.95 -3.67 11.91
CA LYS A 79 20.05 -2.84 10.71
C LYS A 79 18.65 -2.64 10.16
N ASP A 80 18.07 -1.45 10.37
CA ASP A 80 16.82 -1.05 9.73
C ASP A 80 17.19 -0.60 8.32
N TYR A 81 16.98 -1.47 7.33
CA TYR A 81 17.27 -1.21 5.93
C TYR A 81 16.27 -0.21 5.30
N GLN A 82 15.30 0.27 6.08
CA GLN A 82 14.35 1.28 5.67
C GLN A 82 14.61 2.59 6.42
N SER A 83 15.30 3.52 5.78
CA SER A 83 15.46 4.88 6.35
C SER A 83 14.16 5.68 6.19
N MET A 84 13.80 6.46 7.24
CA MET A 84 12.70 7.44 7.17
C MET A 84 13.19 8.73 6.49
N SER A 85 13.48 8.70 5.20
CA SER A 85 13.98 9.87 4.47
C SER A 85 12.89 10.72 3.80
N GLY A 86 11.66 10.20 3.69
CA GLY A 86 10.59 10.77 2.88
C GLY A 86 10.22 12.24 3.10
N VAL A 87 10.34 12.77 4.33
CA VAL A 87 10.02 14.19 4.60
C VAL A 87 11.02 15.16 3.95
N THR A 88 12.29 14.76 3.86
CA THR A 88 13.33 15.61 3.25
C THR A 88 13.22 15.66 1.72
N HIS A 89 12.69 14.62 1.08
CA HIS A 89 12.45 14.61 -0.37
C HIS A 89 11.29 15.53 -0.77
N VAL A 90 10.19 15.51 -0.01
CA VAL A 90 9.04 16.42 -0.24
C VAL A 90 9.46 17.90 -0.14
N LEU A 91 10.43 18.22 0.71
CA LEU A 91 10.92 19.58 0.91
C LEU A 91 12.06 19.98 -0.03
N ASN A 92 12.85 19.02 -0.51
CA ASN A 92 13.98 19.24 -1.41
C ASN A 92 13.63 18.82 -2.84
N ASN A 93 12.96 19.69 -3.56
CA ASN A 93 12.44 19.54 -4.92
C ASN A 93 13.46 19.11 -6.02
N ALA A 94 14.74 18.93 -5.69
CA ALA A 94 15.80 18.63 -6.65
C ALA A 94 15.72 17.22 -7.26
N GLU A 95 14.99 16.30 -6.62
CA GLU A 95 14.87 14.90 -7.05
C GLU A 95 13.42 14.50 -7.42
N SER A 96 12.43 15.40 -7.26
CA SER A 96 11.03 15.14 -7.64
C SER A 96 10.86 15.07 -9.16
N VAL A 97 10.08 14.09 -9.65
CA VAL A 97 9.78 13.91 -11.09
C VAL A 97 8.97 15.08 -11.65
N LEU A 98 8.06 15.61 -10.85
CA LEU A 98 7.24 16.75 -11.25
C LEU A 98 7.93 18.05 -10.81
N GLN A 99 8.14 18.95 -11.78
CA GLN A 99 8.51 20.29 -11.43
C GLN A 99 7.37 20.97 -10.65
N ARG A 100 7.73 21.97 -9.82
CA ARG A 100 6.75 22.62 -8.91
C ARG A 100 5.51 23.11 -9.60
N ASP A 101 5.65 23.58 -10.84
CA ASP A 101 4.56 24.17 -11.61
C ASP A 101 3.67 23.11 -12.29
N ASP A 102 4.17 21.87 -12.43
CA ASP A 102 3.47 20.78 -13.13
C ASP A 102 2.55 19.96 -12.22
N VAL A 103 2.70 20.04 -10.88
CA VAL A 103 1.91 19.22 -9.93
C VAL A 103 0.42 19.51 -10.05
N LYS A 104 0.04 20.78 -10.22
CA LYS A 104 -1.36 21.19 -10.37
C LYS A 104 -1.99 20.60 -11.63
N ASP A 105 -1.28 20.70 -12.75
CA ASP A 105 -1.77 20.19 -14.03
C ASP A 105 -1.80 18.64 -14.03
N ALA A 106 -0.85 18.01 -13.35
CA ALA A 106 -0.83 16.57 -13.19
C ALA A 106 -2.02 16.05 -12.36
N ILE A 107 -2.37 16.70 -11.24
CA ILE A 107 -3.52 16.27 -10.43
C ILE A 107 -4.84 16.58 -11.15
N ASP A 108 -4.97 17.72 -11.81
CA ASP A 108 -6.16 18.05 -12.60
C ASP A 108 -6.36 17.05 -13.75
N GLY A 109 -5.28 16.72 -14.46
CA GLY A 109 -5.29 15.73 -15.53
C GLY A 109 -5.62 14.32 -15.02
N TYR A 110 -5.15 13.95 -13.83
CA TYR A 110 -5.50 12.69 -13.18
C TYR A 110 -6.98 12.64 -12.78
N GLU A 111 -7.49 13.68 -12.12
CA GLU A 111 -8.89 13.75 -11.72
C GLU A 111 -9.84 13.74 -12.92
N GLU A 112 -9.46 14.37 -14.06
CA GLU A 112 -10.28 14.40 -15.28
C GLU A 112 -10.43 13.00 -15.93
N LEU A 113 -9.48 12.07 -15.74
CA LEU A 113 -9.62 10.69 -16.21
C LEU A 113 -10.91 10.02 -15.65
N PHE A 114 -11.25 10.33 -14.40
CA PHE A 114 -12.43 9.80 -13.73
C PHE A 114 -13.64 10.72 -13.83
N ALA A 115 -13.46 12.02 -13.69
CA ALA A 115 -14.53 13.02 -13.80
C ALA A 115 -15.11 13.06 -15.22
N GLY A 116 -14.24 13.01 -16.25
CA GLY A 116 -14.64 12.91 -17.65
C GLY A 116 -15.46 11.65 -17.90
N ALA A 117 -15.02 10.50 -17.39
CA ALA A 117 -15.75 9.24 -17.49
C ALA A 117 -17.15 9.33 -16.86
N ARG A 118 -17.30 9.96 -15.70
CA ARG A 118 -18.61 10.18 -15.07
C ARG A 118 -19.52 11.09 -15.90
N LYS A 119 -18.98 12.13 -16.50
CA LYS A 119 -19.75 13.05 -17.38
C LYS A 119 -20.25 12.33 -18.64
N GLU A 120 -19.38 11.53 -19.27
CA GLU A 120 -19.66 10.83 -20.53
C GLU A 120 -20.58 9.62 -20.34
N HIS A 121 -20.41 8.88 -19.25
CA HIS A 121 -21.02 7.55 -19.06
C HIS A 121 -21.94 7.45 -17.82
N GLY A 122 -22.08 8.52 -17.05
CA GLY A 122 -22.89 8.57 -15.83
C GLY A 122 -22.27 7.91 -14.60
N ALA A 123 -21.29 7.00 -14.78
CA ALA A 123 -20.55 6.31 -13.71
C ALA A 123 -19.17 5.90 -14.20
N ILE A 124 -18.23 5.62 -13.29
CA ILE A 124 -16.90 5.08 -13.64
C ILE A 124 -16.90 3.56 -13.73
N THR A 125 -17.99 2.91 -13.35
CA THR A 125 -18.16 1.44 -13.39
C THR A 125 -18.77 0.93 -14.69
N THR A 126 -19.04 1.77 -15.68
CA THR A 126 -19.48 1.34 -17.01
C THR A 126 -18.34 0.67 -17.78
N ASP A 127 -18.68 -0.26 -18.67
CA ASP A 127 -17.70 -0.99 -19.48
C ASP A 127 -16.83 -0.04 -20.32
N GLU A 128 -17.41 1.03 -20.89
CA GLU A 128 -16.70 2.03 -21.67
C GLU A 128 -15.69 2.80 -20.81
N SER A 129 -16.09 3.18 -19.61
CA SER A 129 -15.22 3.87 -18.65
C SER A 129 -14.06 2.98 -18.19
N ILE A 130 -14.35 1.72 -17.88
CA ILE A 130 -13.35 0.73 -17.50
C ILE A 130 -12.37 0.51 -18.67
N LYS A 131 -12.87 0.32 -19.88
CA LYS A 131 -12.05 0.12 -21.09
C LYS A 131 -11.13 1.31 -21.36
N ARG A 132 -11.62 2.55 -21.17
CA ARG A 132 -10.78 3.76 -21.30
C ARG A 132 -9.62 3.74 -20.31
N ARG A 133 -9.87 3.47 -19.03
CA ARG A 133 -8.81 3.35 -18.02
C ARG A 133 -7.84 2.22 -18.31
N GLN A 134 -8.33 1.10 -18.84
CA GLN A 134 -7.48 0.00 -19.29
C GLN A 134 -6.57 0.41 -20.44
N THR A 135 -7.07 1.20 -21.40
CA THR A 135 -6.28 1.69 -22.54
C THR A 135 -5.22 2.72 -22.10
N GLU A 136 -5.55 3.57 -21.15
CA GLU A 136 -4.67 4.65 -20.68
C GLU A 136 -3.92 4.30 -19.37
N TYR A 137 -3.86 3.01 -18.99
CA TYR A 137 -3.40 2.61 -17.66
C TYR A 137 -1.96 3.05 -17.34
N GLN A 138 -1.03 2.96 -18.29
CA GLN A 138 0.36 3.38 -18.06
C GLN A 138 0.44 4.87 -17.69
N LYS A 139 -0.30 5.71 -18.41
CA LYS A 139 -0.39 7.14 -18.11
C LYS A 139 -1.03 7.38 -16.75
N MET A 140 -2.14 6.67 -16.47
CA MET A 140 -2.87 6.79 -15.21
C MET A 140 -2.00 6.41 -14.01
N VAL A 141 -1.33 5.24 -14.08
CA VAL A 141 -0.45 4.73 -13.02
C VAL A 141 0.77 5.63 -12.82
N ASN A 142 1.43 6.05 -13.92
CA ASN A 142 2.57 6.95 -13.83
C ASN A 142 2.18 8.31 -13.22
N SER A 143 1.07 8.90 -13.66
CA SER A 143 0.57 10.18 -13.12
C SER A 143 0.25 10.04 -11.63
N PHE A 144 -0.39 8.95 -11.22
CA PHE A 144 -0.70 8.68 -9.83
C PHE A 144 0.57 8.61 -8.97
N TYR A 145 1.52 7.73 -9.33
CA TYR A 145 2.74 7.56 -8.53
C TYR A 145 3.68 8.78 -8.56
N ASN A 146 3.70 9.55 -9.63
CA ASN A 146 4.41 10.84 -9.65
C ASN A 146 3.85 11.82 -8.61
N LEU A 147 2.55 11.76 -8.32
CA LEU A 147 1.89 12.62 -7.33
C LEU A 147 2.03 12.10 -5.90
N VAL A 148 2.00 10.76 -5.69
CA VAL A 148 1.78 10.20 -4.35
C VAL A 148 2.99 9.51 -3.75
N THR A 149 4.06 9.18 -4.51
CA THR A 149 5.21 8.41 -4.01
C THR A 149 5.79 9.01 -2.73
N ASP A 150 6.04 10.32 -2.70
CA ASP A 150 6.60 10.99 -1.52
C ASP A 150 5.64 10.99 -0.33
N PHE A 151 4.32 11.13 -0.57
CA PHE A 151 3.29 11.01 0.47
C PHE A 151 3.21 9.60 1.04
N TYR A 152 3.38 8.58 0.18
CA TYR A 152 3.40 7.18 0.59
C TYR A 152 4.64 6.86 1.42
N GLU A 153 5.83 7.34 1.01
CA GLU A 153 7.04 7.18 1.83
C GLU A 153 6.87 7.82 3.22
N TRP A 154 6.27 9.01 3.27
CA TRP A 154 5.99 9.67 4.55
C TRP A 154 4.98 8.89 5.40
N GLY A 155 3.94 8.31 4.79
CA GLY A 155 2.87 7.56 5.45
C GLY A 155 3.26 6.12 5.82
N TRP A 156 3.75 5.37 4.84
CA TRP A 156 4.02 3.94 4.93
C TRP A 156 5.50 3.59 5.19
N GLY A 157 6.44 4.47 4.88
CA GLY A 157 7.87 4.15 4.72
C GLY A 157 8.15 3.66 3.31
N GLN A 158 9.05 2.70 3.14
CA GLN A 158 9.49 2.23 1.81
C GLN A 158 8.77 0.97 1.31
N SER A 159 7.87 0.38 2.10
CA SER A 159 7.00 -0.74 1.72
C SER A 159 5.55 -0.21 1.66
N PHE A 160 5.04 0.00 0.45
CA PHE A 160 3.74 0.62 0.19
C PHE A 160 2.63 -0.43 0.13
N HIS A 161 2.45 -1.18 1.22
CA HIS A 161 1.40 -2.20 1.27
C HIS A 161 0.80 -2.37 2.65
N PHE A 162 -0.35 -3.01 2.71
CA PHE A 162 -0.98 -3.46 3.94
C PHE A 162 -0.38 -4.79 4.41
N ALA A 163 -0.69 -5.17 5.62
CA ALA A 163 -0.39 -6.48 6.16
C ALA A 163 -1.42 -6.84 7.24
N PRO A 164 -1.74 -8.14 7.41
CA PRO A 164 -2.43 -8.61 8.61
C PRO A 164 -1.64 -8.20 9.85
N ARG A 165 -2.31 -7.64 10.86
CA ARG A 165 -1.66 -7.10 12.07
C ARG A 165 -2.05 -7.83 13.32
N ARG A 166 -1.12 -7.86 14.29
CA ARG A 166 -1.33 -8.37 15.63
C ARG A 166 -1.15 -7.26 16.67
N LYS A 167 -1.76 -7.40 17.83
CA LYS A 167 -1.69 -6.42 18.93
C LYS A 167 -0.29 -6.28 19.53
N ASP A 168 0.52 -7.33 19.44
CA ASP A 168 1.86 -7.43 20.01
C ASP A 168 2.97 -7.01 19.07
N GLU A 169 2.64 -6.54 17.85
CA GLU A 169 3.60 -6.08 16.86
C GLU A 169 3.40 -4.63 16.44
N THR A 170 4.48 -3.98 16.04
CA THR A 170 4.44 -2.67 15.39
C THR A 170 3.99 -2.80 13.93
N PHE A 171 3.57 -1.70 13.32
CA PHE A 171 3.23 -1.67 11.90
C PHE A 171 4.37 -2.20 11.02
N ARG A 172 5.62 -1.80 11.29
CA ARG A 172 6.78 -2.28 10.51
C ARG A 172 7.07 -3.76 10.68
N GLU A 173 6.84 -4.29 11.87
CA GLU A 173 6.97 -5.73 12.12
C GLU A 173 5.92 -6.52 11.37
N SER A 174 4.66 -6.03 11.30
CA SER A 174 3.62 -6.68 10.50
C SER A 174 3.95 -6.69 9.01
N ILE A 175 4.44 -5.57 8.47
CA ILE A 175 4.89 -5.45 7.07
C ILE A 175 5.98 -6.51 6.77
N ARG A 176 7.06 -6.50 7.54
CA ARG A 176 8.17 -7.48 7.36
C ARG A 176 7.71 -8.93 7.50
N ARG A 177 6.83 -9.20 8.46
CA ARG A 177 6.28 -10.54 8.63
C ARG A 177 5.50 -11.00 7.41
N ALA A 178 4.66 -10.13 6.82
CA ALA A 178 3.92 -10.45 5.60
C ALA A 178 4.86 -10.75 4.43
N GLU A 179 5.91 -9.94 4.24
CA GLU A 179 6.93 -10.14 3.21
C GLU A 179 7.70 -11.46 3.41
N TYR A 180 8.06 -11.80 4.66
CA TYR A 180 8.76 -13.06 4.98
C TYR A 180 7.86 -14.29 4.82
N VAL A 181 6.58 -14.18 5.17
CA VAL A 181 5.58 -15.24 4.91
C VAL A 181 5.45 -15.46 3.41
N LEU A 182 5.35 -14.39 2.62
CA LEU A 182 5.30 -14.48 1.16
C LEU A 182 6.53 -15.19 0.61
N ALA A 183 7.74 -14.73 0.96
CA ALA A 183 9.01 -15.32 0.53
C ALA A 183 9.09 -16.82 0.85
N SER A 184 8.65 -17.20 2.07
CA SER A 184 8.62 -18.60 2.49
C SER A 184 7.60 -19.44 1.70
N ARG A 185 6.43 -18.87 1.39
CA ARG A 185 5.36 -19.55 0.64
C ARG A 185 5.69 -19.76 -0.83
N ILE A 186 6.49 -18.90 -1.41
CA ILE A 186 7.01 -19.04 -2.78
C ILE A 186 8.36 -19.75 -2.82
N GLU A 187 8.76 -20.38 -1.73
CA GLU A 187 9.93 -21.24 -1.62
C GLU A 187 11.27 -20.54 -1.96
N VAL A 188 11.42 -19.24 -1.63
CA VAL A 188 12.70 -18.54 -1.78
C VAL A 188 13.76 -19.21 -0.93
N ARG A 189 14.93 -19.47 -1.54
CA ARG A 189 16.09 -20.18 -0.92
C ARG A 189 17.36 -19.36 -1.12
N PRO A 190 18.40 -19.60 -0.30
CA PRO A 190 19.69 -18.97 -0.52
C PRO A 190 20.20 -19.18 -1.95
N GLY A 191 20.61 -18.08 -2.58
CA GLY A 191 21.07 -18.04 -3.96
C GLY A 191 19.96 -18.05 -5.03
N SER A 192 18.66 -18.01 -4.65
CA SER A 192 17.56 -17.85 -5.61
C SER A 192 17.65 -16.52 -6.34
N LYS A 193 17.28 -16.51 -7.63
CA LYS A 193 16.99 -15.30 -8.40
C LYS A 193 15.49 -15.04 -8.39
N VAL A 194 15.06 -13.95 -7.82
CA VAL A 194 13.64 -13.63 -7.55
C VAL A 194 13.22 -12.40 -8.33
N LEU A 195 11.99 -12.39 -8.86
CA LEU A 195 11.38 -11.24 -9.54
C LEU A 195 10.36 -10.56 -8.62
N ASP A 196 10.50 -9.24 -8.43
CA ASP A 196 9.52 -8.36 -7.77
C ASP A 196 8.69 -7.63 -8.84
N VAL A 197 7.45 -8.04 -9.03
CA VAL A 197 6.54 -7.53 -10.06
C VAL A 197 5.79 -6.30 -9.52
N GLY A 198 6.25 -5.10 -9.87
CA GLY A 198 5.73 -3.85 -9.34
C GLY A 198 6.44 -3.41 -8.06
N CYS A 199 7.77 -3.40 -8.09
CA CYS A 199 8.62 -3.23 -6.92
C CYS A 199 8.53 -1.85 -6.21
N GLY A 200 7.89 -0.86 -6.81
CA GLY A 200 7.83 0.49 -6.25
C GLY A 200 9.24 1.03 -5.93
N VAL A 201 9.44 1.52 -4.71
CA VAL A 201 10.75 1.98 -4.21
C VAL A 201 11.59 0.87 -3.55
N GLY A 202 11.21 -0.40 -3.73
CA GLY A 202 12.01 -1.58 -3.37
C GLY A 202 12.08 -1.91 -1.88
N GLY A 203 11.11 -1.47 -1.06
CA GLY A 203 11.05 -1.84 0.35
C GLY A 203 10.99 -3.35 0.58
N PRO A 204 9.98 -4.05 0.05
CA PRO A 204 9.87 -5.51 0.12
C PRO A 204 11.08 -6.23 -0.46
N MET A 205 11.61 -5.73 -1.60
CA MET A 205 12.78 -6.30 -2.27
C MET A 205 13.96 -6.46 -1.32
N ARG A 206 14.32 -5.39 -0.59
CA ARG A 206 15.45 -5.41 0.35
C ARG A 206 15.22 -6.36 1.53
N ASN A 207 13.98 -6.39 2.07
CA ASN A 207 13.64 -7.29 3.17
C ASN A 207 13.70 -8.76 2.73
N ILE A 208 13.15 -9.09 1.56
CA ILE A 208 13.15 -10.45 1.00
C ILE A 208 14.56 -10.89 0.63
N ALA A 209 15.38 -10.02 0.02
CA ALA A 209 16.76 -10.33 -0.33
C ALA A 209 17.60 -10.71 0.90
N VAL A 210 17.42 -9.98 2.01
CA VAL A 210 18.13 -10.28 3.26
C VAL A 210 17.58 -11.53 3.95
N PHE A 211 16.26 -11.69 3.99
CA PHE A 211 15.61 -12.84 4.63
C PHE A 211 15.91 -14.15 3.91
N GLY A 212 15.81 -14.15 2.59
CA GLY A 212 15.99 -15.34 1.75
C GLY A 212 17.43 -15.63 1.36
N ASP A 213 18.37 -14.71 1.66
CA ASP A 213 19.74 -14.75 1.13
C ASP A 213 19.77 -14.91 -0.39
N CYS A 214 19.00 -14.07 -1.10
CA CYS A 214 18.72 -14.19 -2.52
C CYS A 214 18.98 -12.89 -3.28
N GLU A 215 19.01 -12.97 -4.62
CA GLU A 215 19.03 -11.82 -5.51
C GLU A 215 17.61 -11.48 -5.90
N VAL A 216 17.26 -10.18 -5.93
CA VAL A 216 15.93 -9.72 -6.33
C VAL A 216 16.06 -8.67 -7.43
N GLN A 217 15.43 -8.94 -8.56
CA GLN A 217 15.22 -7.95 -9.60
C GLN A 217 13.78 -7.46 -9.57
N GLY A 218 13.61 -6.14 -9.50
CA GLY A 218 12.31 -5.51 -9.50
C GLY A 218 12.01 -4.84 -10.83
N ILE A 219 10.72 -4.74 -11.15
CA ILE A 219 10.22 -3.97 -12.28
C ILE A 219 9.13 -3.01 -11.82
N THR A 220 9.15 -1.76 -12.28
CA THR A 220 8.09 -0.77 -12.09
C THR A 220 8.02 0.18 -13.27
N LEU A 221 6.81 0.68 -13.60
CA LEU A 221 6.61 1.65 -14.68
C LEU A 221 7.26 3.00 -14.41
N ASN A 222 7.33 3.39 -13.15
CA ASN A 222 7.67 4.74 -12.75
C ASN A 222 9.19 4.93 -12.59
N GLN A 223 9.81 5.72 -13.47
CA GLN A 223 11.26 5.98 -13.46
C GLN A 223 11.74 6.61 -12.15
N TYR A 224 10.94 7.45 -11.51
CA TYR A 224 11.28 8.05 -10.23
C TYR A 224 11.42 7.00 -9.13
N GLN A 225 10.48 6.04 -9.09
CA GLN A 225 10.57 4.91 -8.15
C GLN A 225 11.81 4.06 -8.42
N VAL A 226 12.18 3.84 -9.68
CA VAL A 226 13.44 3.12 -10.04
C VAL A 226 14.65 3.84 -9.48
N ASN A 227 14.73 5.16 -9.68
CA ASN A 227 15.87 5.95 -9.20
C ASN A 227 15.96 5.92 -7.67
N LEU A 228 14.84 6.12 -6.97
CA LEU A 228 14.77 6.02 -5.52
C LEU A 228 15.09 4.61 -5.02
N GLY A 229 14.51 3.58 -5.63
CA GLY A 229 14.74 2.19 -5.27
C GLY A 229 16.22 1.82 -5.33
N ASN A 230 16.89 2.13 -6.44
CA ASN A 230 18.33 1.86 -6.60
C ASN A 230 19.19 2.68 -5.63
N LYS A 231 18.84 3.95 -5.38
CA LYS A 231 19.51 4.75 -4.34
C LYS A 231 19.38 4.08 -2.97
N TYR A 232 18.19 3.63 -2.59
CA TYR A 232 17.96 2.95 -1.31
C TYR A 232 18.64 1.58 -1.24
N ASN A 233 18.78 0.88 -2.35
CA ASN A 233 19.55 -0.36 -2.42
C ASN A 233 21.03 -0.09 -2.12
N THR A 234 21.62 0.96 -2.72
CA THR A 234 22.98 1.40 -2.44
C THR A 234 23.15 1.89 -0.99
N ASP A 235 22.23 2.72 -0.49
CA ASP A 235 22.27 3.21 0.90
C ASP A 235 22.19 2.06 1.93
N ALA A 236 21.59 0.94 1.55
CA ALA A 236 21.50 -0.28 2.35
C ALA A 236 22.69 -1.24 2.18
N GLY A 237 23.57 -1.00 1.20
CA GLY A 237 24.67 -1.92 0.81
C GLY A 237 24.14 -3.21 0.21
N LEU A 238 23.07 -3.13 -0.61
CA LEU A 238 22.39 -4.23 -1.27
C LEU A 238 22.35 -4.07 -2.80
N GLU A 239 23.12 -3.14 -3.37
CA GLU A 239 23.15 -2.84 -4.80
C GLU A 239 23.55 -4.03 -5.67
N ASP A 240 24.35 -4.94 -5.14
CA ASP A 240 24.75 -6.19 -5.84
C ASP A 240 23.64 -7.27 -5.81
N ARG A 241 22.61 -7.10 -4.96
CA ARG A 241 21.57 -8.09 -4.71
C ARG A 241 20.18 -7.61 -5.07
N CYS A 242 19.97 -6.30 -5.12
CA CYS A 242 18.68 -5.68 -5.35
C CYS A 242 18.81 -4.64 -6.46
N VAL A 243 18.13 -4.87 -7.59
CA VAL A 243 18.13 -3.97 -8.74
C VAL A 243 16.72 -3.67 -9.18
N SER A 244 16.36 -2.37 -9.22
CA SER A 244 15.09 -1.90 -9.76
C SER A 244 15.26 -1.50 -11.23
N ASN A 245 14.36 -1.97 -12.10
CA ASN A 245 14.33 -1.70 -13.53
C ASN A 245 13.03 -0.99 -13.92
N GLN A 246 13.12 -0.07 -14.90
CA GLN A 246 11.91 0.50 -15.49
C GLN A 246 11.34 -0.47 -16.53
N GLY A 247 10.04 -0.71 -16.45
CA GLY A 247 9.35 -1.51 -17.46
C GLY A 247 7.89 -1.77 -17.10
N ASP A 248 7.19 -2.30 -18.09
CA ASP A 248 5.81 -2.72 -17.95
C ASP A 248 5.76 -4.22 -17.65
N PHE A 249 5.15 -4.59 -16.54
CA PHE A 249 5.01 -5.99 -16.15
C PHE A 249 4.12 -6.81 -17.12
N GLN A 250 3.37 -6.16 -18.02
CA GLN A 250 2.66 -6.85 -19.10
C GLN A 250 3.60 -7.32 -20.23
N HIS A 251 4.84 -6.82 -20.24
CA HIS A 251 5.89 -7.14 -21.24
C HIS A 251 7.25 -7.14 -20.54
N LEU A 252 7.54 -8.21 -19.78
CA LEU A 252 8.74 -8.31 -18.97
C LEU A 252 10.01 -8.39 -19.85
N PRO A 253 11.01 -7.49 -19.63
CA PRO A 253 12.24 -7.47 -20.41
C PRO A 253 13.25 -8.53 -19.94
N PHE A 254 12.77 -9.69 -19.53
CA PHE A 254 13.57 -10.79 -19.01
C PHE A 254 13.43 -12.02 -19.89
N SER A 255 14.45 -12.88 -19.86
CA SER A 255 14.48 -14.12 -20.63
C SER A 255 13.49 -15.16 -20.08
N ASP A 256 13.11 -16.12 -20.93
CA ASP A 256 12.32 -17.27 -20.49
C ASP A 256 13.09 -18.09 -19.45
N ALA A 257 12.39 -18.58 -18.44
CA ALA A 257 12.94 -19.42 -17.38
C ALA A 257 14.17 -18.82 -16.65
N GLU A 258 14.16 -17.52 -16.43
CA GLU A 258 15.26 -16.79 -15.78
C GLU A 258 15.19 -16.85 -14.24
N PHE A 259 13.99 -16.83 -13.65
CA PHE A 259 13.78 -16.69 -12.23
C PHE A 259 13.36 -18.00 -11.56
N ASP A 260 13.83 -18.20 -10.31
CA ASP A 260 13.45 -19.32 -9.46
C ASP A 260 12.08 -19.11 -8.81
N ALA A 261 11.78 -17.86 -8.43
CA ALA A 261 10.50 -17.45 -7.88
C ALA A 261 10.15 -16.04 -8.32
N ALA A 262 8.87 -15.69 -8.25
CA ALA A 262 8.38 -14.33 -8.48
C ALA A 262 7.34 -13.95 -7.43
N TYR A 263 7.22 -12.67 -7.12
CA TYR A 263 6.16 -12.16 -6.27
C TYR A 263 5.65 -10.81 -6.73
N GLN A 264 4.47 -10.47 -6.26
CA GLN A 264 3.90 -9.13 -6.32
C GLN A 264 3.28 -8.79 -4.97
N ILE A 265 3.28 -7.51 -4.58
CA ILE A 265 2.58 -7.04 -3.40
C ILE A 265 1.76 -5.81 -3.77
N GLU A 266 0.43 -5.99 -3.87
CA GLU A 266 -0.55 -4.93 -4.16
C GLU A 266 -0.22 -4.13 -5.46
N ALA A 267 0.37 -4.82 -6.45
CA ALA A 267 0.83 -4.20 -7.68
C ALA A 267 -0.02 -4.57 -8.90
N THR A 268 -0.41 -5.85 -9.04
CA THR A 268 -1.15 -6.30 -10.22
C THR A 268 -2.61 -5.82 -10.26
N CYS A 269 -3.12 -5.23 -9.17
CA CYS A 269 -4.38 -4.49 -9.16
C CYS A 269 -4.41 -3.32 -10.17
N HIS A 270 -3.26 -2.76 -10.50
CA HIS A 270 -3.12 -1.72 -11.52
C HIS A 270 -3.17 -2.27 -12.96
N SER A 271 -3.02 -3.57 -13.17
CA SER A 271 -3.03 -4.12 -14.51
C SER A 271 -4.42 -4.08 -15.15
N PRO A 272 -4.51 -3.63 -16.41
CA PRO A 272 -5.73 -3.76 -17.19
C PRO A 272 -6.00 -5.21 -17.63
N ASP A 273 -4.95 -6.02 -17.82
CA ASP A 273 -5.00 -7.42 -18.21
C ASP A 273 -4.11 -8.26 -17.27
N LYS A 274 -4.73 -8.83 -16.26
CA LYS A 274 -4.03 -9.68 -15.29
C LYS A 274 -3.56 -11.02 -15.89
N VAL A 275 -4.30 -11.55 -16.86
CA VAL A 275 -3.91 -12.80 -17.54
C VAL A 275 -2.61 -12.58 -18.29
N GLN A 276 -2.47 -11.44 -18.98
CA GLN A 276 -1.23 -11.11 -19.70
C GLN A 276 -0.04 -10.99 -18.72
N VAL A 277 -0.23 -10.28 -17.60
CA VAL A 277 0.83 -10.18 -16.57
C VAL A 277 1.23 -11.56 -16.06
N PHE A 278 0.25 -12.38 -15.70
CA PHE A 278 0.52 -13.71 -15.15
C PHE A 278 1.17 -14.65 -16.20
N ARG A 279 0.83 -14.51 -17.49
CA ARG A 279 1.52 -15.23 -18.58
C ARG A 279 2.99 -14.81 -18.69
N GLU A 280 3.28 -13.52 -18.61
CA GLU A 280 4.66 -13.03 -18.63
C GLU A 280 5.46 -13.51 -17.41
N VAL A 281 4.86 -13.45 -16.21
CA VAL A 281 5.49 -14.04 -15.02
C VAL A 281 5.71 -15.55 -15.19
N CYS A 282 4.73 -16.25 -15.72
CA CYS A 282 4.87 -17.69 -16.01
C CYS A 282 6.00 -17.95 -17.02
N ARG A 283 6.13 -17.13 -18.07
CA ARG A 283 7.19 -17.26 -19.09
C ARG A 283 8.58 -17.15 -18.46
N VAL A 284 8.80 -16.13 -17.64
CA VAL A 284 10.13 -15.85 -17.06
C VAL A 284 10.49 -16.75 -15.88
N LEU A 285 9.53 -17.44 -15.27
CA LEU A 285 9.81 -18.44 -14.22
C LEU A 285 10.36 -19.73 -14.81
N LYS A 286 11.31 -20.34 -14.11
CA LYS A 286 11.75 -21.72 -14.34
C LYS A 286 10.59 -22.70 -14.13
N SER A 287 10.66 -23.88 -14.77
CA SER A 287 9.65 -24.93 -14.55
C SER A 287 9.57 -25.32 -13.06
N GLY A 288 8.36 -25.41 -12.54
CA GLY A 288 8.11 -25.64 -11.12
C GLY A 288 8.33 -24.43 -10.20
N GLY A 289 8.77 -23.29 -10.74
CA GLY A 289 8.93 -22.04 -9.99
C GLY A 289 7.59 -21.54 -9.44
N MET A 290 7.66 -20.82 -8.31
CA MET A 290 6.48 -20.30 -7.61
C MET A 290 6.27 -18.82 -7.91
N PHE A 291 5.00 -18.44 -8.08
CA PHE A 291 4.54 -17.07 -8.10
C PHE A 291 3.55 -16.84 -6.97
N GLY A 292 3.72 -15.78 -6.18
CA GLY A 292 2.77 -15.47 -5.12
C GLY A 292 2.64 -13.99 -4.86
N GLY A 293 1.65 -13.63 -4.09
CA GLY A 293 1.44 -12.22 -3.77
C GLY A 293 0.23 -11.94 -2.91
N TYR A 294 0.08 -10.64 -2.59
CA TYR A 294 -1.09 -10.06 -1.97
C TYR A 294 -1.78 -9.15 -3.01
N GLU A 295 -3.07 -9.35 -3.21
CA GLU A 295 -3.85 -8.66 -4.24
C GLU A 295 -5.01 -7.90 -3.62
N TRP A 296 -5.32 -6.73 -4.17
CA TRP A 296 -6.50 -5.97 -3.84
C TRP A 296 -7.72 -6.53 -4.55
N VAL A 297 -8.72 -6.94 -3.78
CA VAL A 297 -9.95 -7.52 -4.33
C VAL A 297 -11.19 -7.00 -3.62
N VAL A 298 -12.31 -6.95 -4.34
CA VAL A 298 -13.63 -6.92 -3.69
C VAL A 298 -13.96 -8.34 -3.25
N THR A 299 -14.55 -8.47 -2.06
CA THR A 299 -14.91 -9.78 -1.48
C THR A 299 -16.25 -10.28 -1.99
N GLU A 300 -16.62 -11.49 -1.60
CA GLU A 300 -17.95 -12.06 -1.90
C GLU A 300 -19.12 -11.27 -1.24
N LYS A 301 -18.83 -10.37 -0.29
CA LYS A 301 -19.83 -9.49 0.33
C LYS A 301 -20.12 -8.23 -0.48
N TYR A 302 -19.36 -7.96 -1.53
CA TYR A 302 -19.62 -6.85 -2.43
C TYR A 302 -20.88 -7.11 -3.27
N ASP A 303 -21.82 -6.20 -3.17
CA ASP A 303 -23.06 -6.23 -3.96
C ASP A 303 -23.08 -5.06 -4.96
N PRO A 304 -23.01 -5.32 -6.27
CA PRO A 304 -23.03 -4.28 -7.30
C PRO A 304 -24.38 -3.56 -7.41
N SER A 305 -25.45 -4.08 -6.81
CA SER A 305 -26.75 -3.40 -6.74
C SER A 305 -26.84 -2.41 -5.56
N ASN A 306 -25.95 -2.50 -4.59
CA ASN A 306 -25.88 -1.60 -3.46
C ASN A 306 -25.07 -0.34 -3.83
N THR A 307 -25.73 0.81 -3.88
CA THR A 307 -25.14 2.09 -4.26
C THR A 307 -23.98 2.52 -3.38
N GLU A 308 -24.01 2.15 -2.08
CA GLU A 308 -22.91 2.47 -1.16
C GLU A 308 -21.67 1.58 -1.42
N HIS A 309 -21.87 0.28 -1.72
CA HIS A 309 -20.78 -0.60 -2.11
C HIS A 309 -20.10 -0.12 -3.41
N VAL A 310 -20.91 0.29 -4.39
CA VAL A 310 -20.40 0.87 -5.65
C VAL A 310 -19.64 2.16 -5.39
N ARG A 311 -20.17 3.07 -4.57
CA ARG A 311 -19.52 4.33 -4.21
C ARG A 311 -18.15 4.09 -3.57
N LEU A 312 -18.06 3.14 -2.63
CA LEU A 312 -16.82 2.82 -1.93
C LEU A 312 -15.79 2.20 -2.87
N LYS A 313 -16.22 1.24 -3.71
CA LYS A 313 -15.36 0.66 -4.76
C LYS A 313 -14.79 1.73 -5.69
N GLU A 314 -15.66 2.63 -6.20
CA GLU A 314 -15.22 3.75 -7.04
C GLU A 314 -14.24 4.67 -6.31
N GLY A 315 -14.49 4.99 -5.04
CA GLY A 315 -13.60 5.81 -4.22
C GLY A 315 -12.20 5.19 -4.08
N ILE A 316 -12.13 3.86 -3.88
CA ILE A 316 -10.87 3.11 -3.83
C ILE A 316 -10.18 3.12 -5.19
N GLU A 317 -10.89 2.89 -6.29
CA GLU A 317 -10.32 2.89 -7.64
C GLU A 317 -9.77 4.27 -8.04
N VAL A 318 -10.55 5.33 -7.83
CA VAL A 318 -10.13 6.72 -8.10
C VAL A 318 -8.93 7.09 -7.25
N GLY A 319 -8.95 6.74 -5.99
CA GLY A 319 -7.94 7.15 -5.04
C GLY A 319 -6.62 6.40 -5.12
N ASN A 320 -6.55 5.33 -5.94
CA ASN A 320 -5.35 4.52 -6.11
C ASN A 320 -4.97 4.28 -7.59
N GLY A 321 -5.61 4.95 -8.54
CA GLY A 321 -5.29 4.79 -9.96
C GLY A 321 -5.53 3.37 -10.46
N LEU A 322 -6.67 2.78 -10.11
CA LEU A 322 -7.01 1.41 -10.51
C LEU A 322 -7.98 1.40 -11.71
N PRO A 323 -7.77 0.52 -12.69
CA PRO A 323 -8.72 0.36 -13.79
C PRO A 323 -10.05 -0.22 -13.29
N THR A 324 -10.01 -1.34 -12.58
CA THR A 324 -11.12 -1.91 -11.81
C THR A 324 -10.61 -3.00 -10.86
N LEU A 325 -11.28 -3.15 -9.71
CA LEU A 325 -10.99 -4.21 -8.74
C LEU A 325 -11.61 -5.54 -9.20
N ALA A 326 -10.84 -6.62 -9.09
CA ALA A 326 -11.27 -7.99 -9.37
C ALA A 326 -11.86 -8.66 -8.11
N THR A 327 -12.44 -9.84 -8.29
CA THR A 327 -12.84 -10.76 -7.21
C THR A 327 -11.81 -11.86 -7.02
N PRO A 328 -11.78 -12.56 -5.86
CA PRO A 328 -10.93 -13.74 -5.63
C PRO A 328 -11.05 -14.81 -6.72
N SER A 329 -12.26 -15.08 -7.17
CA SER A 329 -12.55 -16.05 -8.23
C SER A 329 -11.92 -15.67 -9.58
N ILE A 330 -11.93 -14.37 -9.94
CA ILE A 330 -11.28 -13.86 -11.15
C ILE A 330 -9.76 -14.01 -11.04
N ILE A 331 -9.15 -13.67 -9.90
CA ILE A 331 -7.69 -13.82 -9.72
C ILE A 331 -7.27 -15.28 -9.89
N LYS A 332 -8.00 -16.20 -9.26
CA LYS A 332 -7.73 -17.63 -9.38
C LYS A 332 -7.84 -18.12 -10.83
N ALA A 333 -8.93 -17.78 -11.51
CA ALA A 333 -9.13 -18.15 -12.90
C ALA A 333 -8.04 -17.61 -13.82
N ASN A 334 -7.62 -16.36 -13.62
CA ASN A 334 -6.55 -15.73 -14.40
C ASN A 334 -5.19 -16.41 -14.19
N LEU A 335 -4.87 -16.86 -12.97
CA LEU A 335 -3.65 -17.64 -12.68
C LEU A 335 -3.69 -18.99 -13.40
N GLU A 336 -4.82 -19.70 -13.34
CA GLU A 336 -5.00 -21.00 -13.99
C GLU A 336 -4.90 -20.88 -15.52
N GLU A 337 -5.52 -19.83 -16.11
CA GLU A 337 -5.45 -19.53 -17.55
C GLU A 337 -4.03 -19.18 -17.99
N ALA A 338 -3.26 -18.50 -17.14
CA ALA A 338 -1.87 -18.14 -17.41
C ALA A 338 -0.89 -19.33 -17.32
N GLY A 339 -1.33 -20.52 -16.91
CA GLY A 339 -0.51 -21.73 -16.85
C GLY A 339 -0.02 -22.13 -15.46
N PHE A 340 -0.57 -21.52 -14.41
CA PHE A 340 -0.25 -21.88 -13.04
C PHE A 340 -1.18 -22.94 -12.45
N GLU A 341 -0.67 -23.68 -11.47
CA GLU A 341 -1.45 -24.47 -10.53
C GLU A 341 -1.52 -23.68 -9.21
N VAL A 342 -2.73 -23.32 -8.77
CA VAL A 342 -2.94 -22.56 -7.54
C VAL A 342 -2.77 -23.46 -6.34
N VAL A 343 -1.75 -23.21 -5.51
CA VAL A 343 -1.43 -23.97 -4.29
C VAL A 343 -2.11 -23.38 -3.07
N TYR A 344 -2.12 -22.06 -2.95
CA TYR A 344 -2.76 -21.30 -1.88
C TYR A 344 -3.58 -20.17 -2.48
N ALA A 345 -4.78 -19.93 -1.95
CA ALA A 345 -5.63 -18.80 -2.31
C ALA A 345 -6.61 -18.55 -1.16
N TYR A 346 -6.43 -17.45 -0.41
CA TYR A 346 -7.26 -17.08 0.74
C TYR A 346 -7.09 -15.61 1.09
N ASP A 347 -8.07 -15.01 1.76
CA ASP A 347 -7.87 -13.67 2.35
C ASP A 347 -7.03 -13.81 3.63
N ALA A 348 -5.85 -13.21 3.62
CA ALA A 348 -4.94 -13.25 4.77
C ALA A 348 -5.46 -12.44 5.97
N ASN A 349 -6.48 -11.60 5.79
CA ASN A 349 -7.16 -10.84 6.84
C ASN A 349 -8.40 -11.57 7.40
N GLU A 350 -8.91 -12.58 6.69
CA GLU A 350 -10.08 -13.35 7.11
C GLU A 350 -9.73 -14.41 8.20
N THR A 351 -8.47 -14.51 8.56
CA THR A 351 -7.93 -15.68 9.18
C THR A 351 -8.43 -15.94 10.54
N THR A 352 -9.26 -15.04 11.19
CA THR A 352 -9.44 -15.65 12.42
C THR A 352 -10.21 -14.98 13.48
N HIS A 353 -10.68 -15.68 14.27
CA HIS A 353 -11.06 -15.56 15.66
C HIS A 353 -9.84 -15.43 16.60
N ASP A 354 -8.62 -15.12 16.10
CA ASP A 354 -7.47 -14.90 16.97
C ASP A 354 -7.65 -13.55 17.69
N PRO A 355 -7.80 -13.54 19.01
CA PRO A 355 -8.00 -12.32 19.79
C PRO A 355 -6.80 -11.35 19.72
N MET A 356 -5.67 -11.81 19.20
CA MET A 356 -4.47 -10.99 19.00
C MET A 356 -4.50 -10.24 17.67
N GLU A 357 -5.36 -10.59 16.73
CA GLU A 357 -5.47 -9.88 15.47
C GLU A 357 -6.15 -8.51 15.62
N VAL A 358 -5.76 -7.61 14.74
CA VAL A 358 -6.31 -6.25 14.62
C VAL A 358 -6.84 -6.10 13.21
N PRO A 359 -8.03 -5.53 12.99
CA PRO A 359 -8.52 -5.26 11.65
C PRO A 359 -7.46 -4.52 10.83
N TRP A 360 -7.17 -4.99 9.63
CA TRP A 360 -6.12 -4.45 8.75
C TRP A 360 -6.29 -2.94 8.49
N TYR A 361 -7.53 -2.46 8.33
CA TYR A 361 -7.84 -1.06 8.11
C TYR A 361 -7.57 -0.15 9.33
N GLN A 362 -7.31 -0.72 10.51
CA GLN A 362 -6.97 0.06 11.69
C GLN A 362 -5.66 0.84 11.53
N THR A 363 -4.79 0.41 10.61
CA THR A 363 -3.61 1.16 10.20
C THR A 363 -3.97 2.57 9.71
N LEU A 364 -5.07 2.69 8.95
CA LEU A 364 -5.57 3.98 8.47
C LEU A 364 -6.38 4.75 9.50
N CYS A 365 -6.85 4.12 10.57
CA CYS A 365 -7.52 4.80 11.68
C CYS A 365 -6.52 5.45 12.65
N GLY A 366 -5.26 5.00 12.62
CA GLY A 366 -4.20 5.49 13.49
C GLY A 366 -4.36 5.09 14.95
N SER A 367 -3.46 5.58 15.80
CA SER A 367 -3.48 5.40 17.25
C SER A 367 -2.90 6.62 17.94
N PHE A 368 -3.17 6.77 19.24
CA PHE A 368 -2.59 7.84 20.07
C PHE A 368 -1.11 7.57 20.44
N SER A 369 -0.33 7.02 19.49
CA SER A 369 1.11 6.88 19.61
C SER A 369 1.81 7.94 18.74
N LEU A 370 3.09 8.24 19.00
CA LEU A 370 3.86 9.21 18.20
C LEU A 370 3.91 8.84 16.71
N SER A 371 3.95 7.56 16.40
CA SER A 371 3.97 7.07 15.01
C SER A 371 2.58 6.93 14.38
N GLY A 372 1.57 6.58 15.18
CA GLY A 372 0.20 6.36 14.71
C GLY A 372 -0.67 7.61 14.65
N PHE A 373 -0.28 8.69 15.37
CA PHE A 373 -1.07 9.93 15.45
C PHE A 373 -1.38 10.53 14.07
N ARG A 374 -0.41 10.56 13.16
CA ARG A 374 -0.56 11.10 11.81
C ARG A 374 -1.65 10.40 10.98
N MET A 375 -1.96 9.14 11.29
CA MET A 375 -3.00 8.35 10.62
C MET A 375 -4.38 8.51 11.28
N THR A 376 -4.47 9.09 12.49
CA THR A 376 -5.77 9.42 13.07
C THR A 376 -6.48 10.48 12.23
N HIS A 377 -7.81 10.53 12.31
CA HIS A 377 -8.59 11.57 11.63
C HIS A 377 -8.06 12.98 11.96
N PHE A 378 -7.79 13.26 13.24
CA PHE A 378 -7.23 14.55 13.66
C PHE A 378 -5.82 14.78 13.10
N GLY A 379 -4.95 13.76 13.12
CA GLY A 379 -3.60 13.85 12.57
C GLY A 379 -3.61 14.11 11.06
N ARG A 380 -4.55 13.51 10.32
CA ARG A 380 -4.74 13.78 8.88
C ARG A 380 -5.20 15.20 8.61
N VAL A 381 -6.15 15.72 9.41
CA VAL A 381 -6.58 17.13 9.33
C VAL A 381 -5.40 18.07 9.59
N CYS A 382 -4.58 17.81 10.61
CA CYS A 382 -3.38 18.60 10.88
C CYS A 382 -2.36 18.53 9.74
N THR A 383 -2.11 17.34 9.19
CA THR A 383 -1.21 17.16 8.05
C THR A 383 -1.73 17.89 6.81
N HIS A 384 -3.02 17.77 6.52
CA HIS A 384 -3.64 18.46 5.39
C HIS A 384 -3.54 19.98 5.56
N GLY A 385 -3.84 20.52 6.75
CA GLY A 385 -3.69 21.94 7.06
C GLY A 385 -2.24 22.43 6.89
N LEU A 386 -1.26 21.61 7.32
CA LEU A 386 0.16 21.90 7.10
C LEU A 386 0.50 21.94 5.60
N VAL A 387 0.07 20.94 4.82
CA VAL A 387 0.31 20.89 3.37
C VAL A 387 -0.28 22.12 2.68
N CYS A 388 -1.54 22.48 2.98
CA CYS A 388 -2.19 23.67 2.43
C CYS A 388 -1.46 24.98 2.83
N THR A 389 -0.95 25.05 4.06
CA THR A 389 -0.17 26.21 4.52
C THR A 389 1.17 26.32 3.78
N LEU A 390 1.88 25.20 3.59
CA LEU A 390 3.13 25.17 2.83
C LEU A 390 2.89 25.52 1.35
N GLU A 391 1.77 25.09 0.77
CA GLU A 391 1.37 25.47 -0.58
C GLU A 391 1.08 26.98 -0.69
N MET A 392 0.32 27.54 0.26
CA MET A 392 0.02 28.98 0.31
C MET A 392 1.31 29.81 0.45
N LEU A 393 2.28 29.34 1.23
CA LEU A 393 3.60 29.97 1.38
C LEU A 393 4.53 29.69 0.20
N ARG A 394 4.10 28.97 -0.82
CA ARG A 394 4.89 28.55 -1.97
C ARG A 394 6.13 27.73 -1.60
N ILE A 395 6.11 27.05 -0.46
CA ILE A 395 7.13 26.07 -0.04
C ILE A 395 6.82 24.71 -0.67
N ALA A 396 5.56 24.27 -0.62
CA ALA A 396 5.08 23.11 -1.37
C ALA A 396 4.58 23.52 -2.78
N PRO A 397 4.60 22.61 -3.75
CA PRO A 397 4.03 22.81 -5.08
C PRO A 397 2.54 23.15 -5.03
N LYS A 398 2.06 23.93 -6.00
CA LYS A 398 0.63 24.18 -6.22
C LYS A 398 -0.06 22.86 -6.59
N GLY A 399 -1.20 22.54 -5.96
CA GLY A 399 -1.91 21.27 -6.13
C GLY A 399 -1.63 20.23 -5.03
N SER A 400 -0.62 20.44 -4.16
CA SER A 400 -0.32 19.52 -3.05
C SER A 400 -1.51 19.32 -2.12
N GLY A 401 -2.31 20.34 -1.87
CA GLY A 401 -3.56 20.28 -1.09
C GLY A 401 -4.61 19.38 -1.73
N GLN A 402 -4.73 19.40 -3.08
CA GLN A 402 -5.64 18.49 -3.81
C GLN A 402 -5.19 17.04 -3.68
N VAL A 403 -3.89 16.75 -3.86
CA VAL A 403 -3.33 15.42 -3.65
C VAL A 403 -3.61 14.93 -2.22
N SER A 404 -3.37 15.78 -1.22
CA SER A 404 -3.69 15.45 0.18
C SER A 404 -5.19 15.19 0.39
N THR A 405 -6.08 15.92 -0.28
CA THR A 405 -7.54 15.70 -0.23
C THR A 405 -7.92 14.36 -0.84
N LEU A 406 -7.37 14.03 -2.02
CA LEU A 406 -7.58 12.74 -2.68
C LEU A 406 -7.20 11.58 -1.75
N LEU A 407 -6.00 11.61 -1.19
CA LEU A 407 -5.49 10.55 -0.30
C LEU A 407 -6.31 10.42 1.00
N ASN A 408 -6.76 11.54 1.57
CA ASN A 408 -7.61 11.51 2.77
C ASN A 408 -8.98 10.89 2.51
N LYS A 409 -9.60 11.24 1.38
CA LYS A 409 -10.88 10.67 0.95
C LYS A 409 -10.75 9.17 0.69
N THR A 410 -9.71 8.76 -0.03
CA THR A 410 -9.39 7.36 -0.28
C THR A 410 -9.21 6.55 1.00
N ALA A 411 -8.50 7.10 1.98
CA ALA A 411 -8.31 6.43 3.26
C ALA A 411 -9.63 6.21 4.02
N ILE A 412 -10.61 7.13 3.88
CA ILE A 412 -11.95 6.96 4.46
C ILE A 412 -12.70 5.85 3.72
N ASP A 413 -12.72 5.88 2.39
CA ASP A 413 -13.41 4.88 1.56
C ASP A 413 -12.85 3.46 1.81
N ILE A 414 -11.53 3.31 1.92
CA ILE A 414 -10.87 2.04 2.27
C ILE A 414 -11.28 1.54 3.66
N VAL A 415 -11.30 2.43 4.67
CA VAL A 415 -11.72 2.06 6.05
C VAL A 415 -13.18 1.64 6.08
N GLU A 416 -14.06 2.35 5.39
CA GLU A 416 -15.50 2.03 5.35
C GLU A 416 -15.74 0.71 4.61
N ALA A 417 -15.08 0.48 3.47
CA ALA A 417 -15.14 -0.77 2.74
C ALA A 417 -14.61 -1.96 3.55
N GLY A 418 -13.54 -1.75 4.32
CA GLY A 418 -13.01 -2.74 5.24
C GLY A 418 -13.95 -3.07 6.39
N LYS A 419 -14.65 -2.08 6.96
CA LYS A 419 -15.67 -2.29 8.01
C LYS A 419 -16.87 -3.06 7.51
N LEU A 420 -17.26 -2.84 6.26
CA LEU A 420 -18.35 -3.59 5.58
C LEU A 420 -17.85 -4.95 5.07
N GLU A 421 -16.56 -5.22 5.18
CA GLU A 421 -15.92 -6.45 4.71
C GLU A 421 -16.13 -6.71 3.20
N ILE A 422 -16.37 -5.66 2.41
CA ILE A 422 -16.56 -5.74 0.96
C ILE A 422 -15.27 -5.60 0.15
N PHE A 423 -14.16 -5.31 0.83
CA PHE A 423 -12.85 -5.12 0.23
C PHE A 423 -11.76 -5.64 1.16
N THR A 424 -10.73 -6.27 0.58
CA THR A 424 -9.49 -6.64 1.26
C THR A 424 -8.27 -6.31 0.39
N PRO A 425 -7.18 -5.76 0.96
CA PRO A 425 -5.92 -5.57 0.24
C PRO A 425 -5.03 -6.82 0.29
N SER A 426 -5.41 -7.84 1.04
CA SER A 426 -4.52 -8.95 1.39
C SER A 426 -5.05 -10.31 0.91
N TYR A 427 -5.71 -10.37 -0.26
CA TYR A 427 -6.00 -11.66 -0.87
C TYR A 427 -4.68 -12.31 -1.28
N PHE A 428 -4.26 -13.28 -0.48
CA PHE A 428 -3.01 -14.01 -0.68
C PHE A 428 -3.21 -15.13 -1.69
N PHE A 429 -2.28 -15.26 -2.62
CA PHE A 429 -2.17 -16.44 -3.47
C PHE A 429 -0.71 -16.90 -3.56
N ALA A 430 -0.51 -18.19 -3.79
CA ALA A 430 0.74 -18.75 -4.27
C ALA A 430 0.42 -19.89 -5.25
N ALA A 431 1.07 -19.84 -6.39
CA ALA A 431 0.79 -20.73 -7.51
C ALA A 431 2.11 -21.21 -8.14
N ARG A 432 2.12 -22.45 -8.63
CA ARG A 432 3.27 -23.10 -9.23
C ARG A 432 3.17 -23.13 -10.74
N LYS A 433 4.24 -22.77 -11.45
CA LYS A 433 4.32 -22.96 -12.88
C LYS A 433 4.27 -24.45 -13.22
N LYS A 434 3.33 -24.86 -14.09
CA LYS A 434 3.17 -26.23 -14.56
C LYS A 434 4.31 -26.68 -15.43
#